data_734d5e950427439d37b336db08158f9b
#
_entry.id   734d5e950427439d37b336db08158f9b
#
_cell.length_a   1.000
_cell.length_b   1.000
_cell.length_c   1.000
_cell.angle_alpha   90.00
_cell.angle_beta   90.00
_cell.angle_gamma   90.00
#
_symmetry.space_group_name_H-M   'P 1'
#
loop_
_entity.id
_entity.type
_entity.pdbx_description
1 polymer ?
#
loop_
_entity_poly.entity_id
_entity_poly.type
_entity_poly.pdbx_seq_one_letter_code
_entity_poly.pdbx_strand_id
1 'polypeptide(L)'
;MHGSAANERQAEHMKRTKTLLAAAAVILACAQLTACTQTATSDSGSSAAQNSSSQSSAADSTASDSTAAEGSSDEGGMMTHEEIIKAAAAEGKVGNWGLGNEYEIQALLTKYGLSPEYITQDFTMDQFDSDTVTLASAMTYNELGLVVNDYDGGYGYGDTVSTIDMNDEGVAMLEDNLFTSKKFAEENPNTVKAFVSASMKGWAYACEHPDEAAEIVFEAGSSVSADHQAYMAKEVAKLVTTDTKGNAVSAADVGNMDEEAMQQTLDLAKQYIILEDSAAKDKLASLTLDDIRSTAYLAYDPATDGAPEKTAVSVQLKWLPQAQFMGYYVAKAKGYYDEVGLDVTIVSGGGDISETTAVYNGTVDFGVTWVSNLINANAGGMELLEVAQVYQRSGLVLVYKNDTFKK
;
A
#
# COMPACT_ATOMS: atom_id res chain seq x y z
N MET A 1 39.76 -14.05 1.50
CA MET A 1 39.27 -13.97 2.89
C MET A 1 37.81 -13.45 2.97
N HIS A 2 37.05 -13.45 1.87
CA HIS A 2 35.65 -12.94 1.84
C HIS A 2 34.57 -14.03 2.05
N GLY A 3 34.94 -15.33 2.04
CA GLY A 3 33.94 -16.41 2.21
C GLY A 3 33.56 -16.77 3.64
N SER A 4 34.29 -16.29 4.65
CA SER A 4 34.04 -16.65 6.06
C SER A 4 32.92 -15.83 6.69
N ALA A 5 32.84 -14.54 6.35
CA ALA A 5 31.85 -13.65 6.94
C ALA A 5 30.40 -13.86 6.41
N ALA A 6 30.28 -14.36 5.18
CA ALA A 6 28.97 -14.70 4.60
C ALA A 6 28.41 -15.99 5.22
N ASN A 7 29.27 -17.01 5.45
CA ASN A 7 28.87 -18.25 6.08
C ASN A 7 28.52 -18.10 7.58
N GLU A 8 29.15 -17.16 8.29
CA GLU A 8 28.83 -16.86 9.68
C GLU A 8 27.50 -16.12 9.80
N ARG A 9 27.20 -15.18 8.91
CA ARG A 9 25.93 -14.47 8.82
C ARG A 9 24.77 -15.42 8.51
N GLN A 10 24.95 -16.33 7.55
CA GLN A 10 23.97 -17.33 7.19
C GLN A 10 23.66 -18.31 8.35
N ALA A 11 24.67 -18.65 9.16
CA ALA A 11 24.52 -19.51 10.34
C ALA A 11 23.79 -18.79 11.50
N GLU A 12 23.99 -17.48 11.67
CA GLU A 12 23.28 -16.69 12.67
C GLU A 12 21.81 -16.43 12.25
N HIS A 13 21.58 -16.11 10.99
CA HIS A 13 20.23 -15.96 10.43
C HIS A 13 19.41 -17.24 10.60
N MET A 14 19.99 -18.39 10.30
CA MET A 14 19.35 -19.71 10.47
C MET A 14 19.02 -20.05 11.93
N LYS A 15 19.76 -19.51 12.90
CA LYS A 15 19.46 -19.66 14.34
C LYS A 15 18.30 -18.77 14.75
N ARG A 16 18.21 -17.54 14.24
CA ARG A 16 17.14 -16.57 14.52
C ARG A 16 15.80 -17.02 13.94
N THR A 17 15.79 -17.53 12.72
CA THR A 17 14.58 -18.06 12.04
C THR A 17 13.99 -19.26 12.82
N LYS A 18 14.81 -20.12 13.41
CA LYS A 18 14.33 -21.23 14.27
C LYS A 18 13.69 -20.75 15.57
N THR A 19 14.11 -19.61 16.09
CA THR A 19 13.53 -19.04 17.33
C THR A 19 12.20 -18.35 17.03
N LEU A 20 12.06 -17.68 15.88
CA LEU A 20 10.81 -17.06 15.42
C LEU A 20 9.76 -18.10 15.02
N LEU A 21 10.15 -19.19 14.34
CA LEU A 21 9.25 -20.30 14.02
C LEU A 21 8.74 -21.05 15.28
N ALA A 22 9.52 -21.09 16.35
CA ALA A 22 9.08 -21.66 17.63
C ALA A 22 8.03 -20.77 18.33
N ALA A 23 8.08 -19.45 18.16
CA ALA A 23 7.08 -18.52 18.70
C ALA A 23 5.77 -18.55 17.89
N ALA A 24 5.84 -18.69 16.56
CA ALA A 24 4.66 -18.79 15.69
C ALA A 24 3.90 -20.12 15.87
N ALA A 25 4.59 -21.21 16.18
CA ALA A 25 3.98 -22.55 16.39
C ALA A 25 3.12 -22.63 17.67
N VAL A 26 3.31 -21.74 18.63
CA VAL A 26 2.50 -21.72 19.87
C VAL A 26 1.15 -21.02 19.67
N ILE A 27 1.01 -20.17 18.66
CA ILE A 27 -0.24 -19.44 18.36
C ILE A 27 -1.20 -20.29 17.50
N LEU A 28 -0.69 -21.26 16.73
CA LEU A 28 -1.49 -22.07 15.80
C LEU A 28 -2.20 -23.29 16.45
N ALA A 29 -1.98 -23.57 17.72
CA ALA A 29 -2.51 -24.76 18.41
C ALA A 29 -3.91 -24.60 19.03
N CYS A 30 -4.56 -23.43 18.95
CA CYS A 30 -5.86 -23.17 19.59
C CYS A 30 -7.07 -23.04 18.65
N ALA A 31 -6.94 -23.25 17.35
CA ALA A 31 -8.04 -23.05 16.39
C ALA A 31 -8.31 -24.28 15.50
N GLN A 32 -8.54 -25.45 16.10
CA GLN A 32 -9.15 -26.57 15.35
C GLN A 32 -10.17 -27.28 16.24
N LEU A 33 -11.41 -26.87 16.11
CA LEU A 33 -12.61 -27.70 16.38
C LEU A 33 -13.85 -26.94 15.85
N THR A 34 -14.29 -27.28 14.66
CA THR A 34 -15.68 -27.55 14.26
C THR A 34 -15.84 -27.34 12.76
N ALA A 35 -15.88 -28.41 12.00
CA ALA A 35 -16.48 -28.45 10.68
C ALA A 35 -17.20 -29.78 10.49
N CYS A 36 -18.49 -29.76 10.28
CA CYS A 36 -19.27 -30.87 9.75
C CYS A 36 -20.05 -30.44 8.52
N THR A 37 -19.66 -31.05 7.40
CA THR A 37 -20.45 -31.58 6.26
C THR A 37 -21.65 -30.83 5.70
N GLN A 38 -21.62 -30.56 4.38
CA GLN A 38 -22.56 -31.20 3.46
C GLN A 38 -22.12 -31.08 1.99
N THR A 39 -22.09 -32.22 1.34
CA THR A 39 -21.91 -32.49 -0.11
C THR A 39 -23.20 -32.27 -0.87
N ALA A 40 -23.16 -31.74 -2.09
CA ALA A 40 -24.06 -32.10 -3.16
C ALA A 40 -23.45 -31.81 -4.55
N THR A 41 -23.47 -32.83 -5.37
CA THR A 41 -23.02 -33.04 -6.75
C THR A 41 -24.02 -32.51 -7.79
N SER A 42 -23.48 -32.21 -8.97
CA SER A 42 -23.94 -32.54 -10.36
C SER A 42 -23.81 -31.33 -11.28
N ASP A 43 -23.22 -31.38 -12.37
CA ASP A 43 -22.97 -32.16 -13.57
C ASP A 43 -23.29 -31.30 -14.81
N SER A 44 -22.29 -31.23 -15.68
CA SER A 44 -22.30 -31.17 -17.15
C SER A 44 -23.07 -30.11 -17.95
N GLY A 45 -22.36 -29.51 -18.92
CA GLY A 45 -22.96 -28.99 -20.15
C GLY A 45 -22.06 -28.11 -21.01
N SER A 46 -21.32 -28.75 -21.92
CA SER A 46 -20.57 -28.19 -23.05
C SER A 46 -21.46 -27.39 -24.01
N SER A 47 -20.95 -26.31 -24.58
CA SER A 47 -21.02 -26.06 -26.04
C SER A 47 -20.21 -24.84 -26.48
N ALA A 48 -19.42 -25.05 -27.51
CA ALA A 48 -18.65 -24.09 -28.28
C ALA A 48 -19.50 -23.45 -29.41
N ALA A 49 -19.12 -22.25 -29.84
CA ALA A 49 -19.09 -21.75 -31.23
C ALA A 49 -18.73 -20.26 -31.22
N GLN A 50 -17.57 -19.88 -31.69
CA GLN A 50 -17.13 -19.41 -33.00
C GLN A 50 -17.66 -18.05 -33.47
N ASN A 51 -16.69 -17.15 -33.59
CA ASN A 51 -16.33 -16.27 -34.71
C ASN A 51 -17.27 -15.15 -35.15
N SER A 52 -16.78 -13.92 -35.14
CA SER A 52 -16.49 -13.22 -36.42
C SER A 52 -15.82 -11.84 -36.17
N SER A 53 -14.83 -11.62 -37.01
CA SER A 53 -14.03 -10.43 -37.23
C SER A 53 -14.83 -9.25 -37.82
N SER A 54 -14.44 -8.01 -37.49
CA SER A 54 -14.46 -6.91 -38.46
C SER A 54 -13.42 -5.86 -38.12
N GLN A 55 -12.55 -5.62 -39.10
CA GLN A 55 -11.59 -4.51 -39.23
C GLN A 55 -12.31 -3.21 -39.61
N SER A 56 -11.75 -2.08 -39.20
CA SER A 56 -11.44 -0.85 -39.97
C SER A 56 -11.24 0.27 -38.98
N SER A 57 -10.43 1.29 -39.13
CA SER A 57 -9.44 1.75 -40.10
C SER A 57 -8.72 2.94 -39.42
N ALA A 58 -7.48 3.14 -39.81
CA ALA A 58 -6.56 4.18 -39.35
C ALA A 58 -7.06 5.61 -39.59
N ALA A 59 -6.64 6.54 -38.73
CA ALA A 59 -6.41 7.93 -39.09
C ALA A 59 -5.14 8.43 -38.42
N ASP A 60 -4.25 8.85 -39.27
CA ASP A 60 -2.95 9.46 -39.17
C ASP A 60 -3.05 10.89 -38.57
N SER A 61 -2.14 11.29 -37.65
CA SER A 61 -1.68 12.67 -37.53
C SER A 61 -0.34 12.77 -36.79
N THR A 62 0.69 12.96 -37.63
CA THR A 62 1.87 13.81 -37.50
C THR A 62 2.70 13.85 -36.24
N ALA A 63 3.91 13.31 -36.43
CA ALA A 63 5.11 13.48 -35.65
C ALA A 63 5.48 14.94 -35.33
N SER A 64 6.00 15.13 -34.11
CA SER A 64 6.90 16.25 -33.80
C SER A 64 8.20 15.65 -33.29
N ASP A 65 9.21 15.88 -34.08
CA ASP A 65 10.60 15.50 -33.98
C ASP A 65 11.29 16.21 -32.78
N SER A 66 11.90 15.49 -31.88
CA SER A 66 12.95 16.01 -31.01
C SER A 66 14.13 15.04 -30.98
N THR A 67 15.14 15.45 -31.66
CA THR A 67 16.47 14.94 -31.91
C THR A 67 17.07 14.12 -30.76
N ALA A 68 17.34 12.85 -31.06
CA ALA A 68 18.26 11.99 -30.34
C ALA A 68 19.69 12.55 -30.41
N ALA A 69 20.34 12.70 -29.29
CA ALA A 69 21.80 12.80 -29.21
C ALA A 69 22.37 11.38 -29.10
N GLU A 70 22.89 10.88 -30.23
CA GLU A 70 23.80 9.75 -30.24
C GLU A 70 25.15 10.18 -29.61
N GLY A 71 25.67 9.37 -28.72
CA GLY A 71 27.06 9.49 -28.36
C GLY A 71 27.54 8.71 -27.17
N SER A 72 28.29 7.68 -27.47
CA SER A 72 29.32 7.09 -26.61
C SER A 72 29.00 5.72 -26.01
N SER A 73 29.62 4.72 -26.62
CA SER A 73 29.93 3.41 -26.08
C SER A 73 30.64 3.52 -24.72
N ASP A 74 29.97 3.06 -23.65
CA ASP A 74 30.64 2.73 -22.39
C ASP A 74 30.39 1.25 -22.08
N GLU A 75 31.43 0.46 -22.07
CA GLU A 75 31.40 -0.95 -21.74
C GLU A 75 31.23 -1.06 -20.21
N GLY A 76 30.03 -1.48 -19.74
CA GLY A 76 29.77 -1.78 -18.34
C GLY A 76 28.69 -0.94 -17.65
N GLY A 77 27.80 -0.28 -18.41
CA GLY A 77 26.68 0.49 -17.86
C GLY A 77 25.59 -0.38 -17.24
N MET A 78 24.80 0.20 -16.34
CA MET A 78 23.56 -0.42 -15.84
C MET A 78 22.54 -0.56 -16.99
N MET A 79 21.71 -1.60 -16.93
CA MET A 79 20.53 -1.73 -17.78
C MET A 79 19.52 -0.61 -17.49
N THR A 80 18.73 -0.24 -18.46
CA THR A 80 17.57 0.65 -18.25
C THR A 80 16.49 -0.06 -17.43
N HIS A 81 15.58 0.68 -16.81
CA HIS A 81 14.44 0.07 -16.08
C HIS A 81 13.65 -0.90 -16.95
N GLU A 82 13.36 -0.52 -18.21
CA GLU A 82 12.68 -1.40 -19.16
C GLU A 82 13.45 -2.71 -19.40
N GLU A 83 14.77 -2.65 -19.59
CA GLU A 83 15.62 -3.84 -19.79
C GLU A 83 15.62 -4.73 -18.54
N ILE A 84 15.70 -4.14 -17.34
CA ILE A 84 15.67 -4.84 -16.04
C ILE A 84 14.34 -5.57 -15.86
N ILE A 85 13.21 -4.85 -16.06
CA ILE A 85 11.86 -5.40 -15.92
C ILE A 85 11.65 -6.56 -16.90
N LYS A 86 12.07 -6.40 -18.17
CA LYS A 86 11.97 -7.45 -19.18
C LYS A 86 12.81 -8.66 -18.85
N ALA A 87 14.01 -8.49 -18.34
CA ALA A 87 14.89 -9.58 -17.96
C ALA A 87 14.30 -10.37 -16.77
N ALA A 88 13.89 -9.68 -15.69
CA ALA A 88 13.29 -10.33 -14.53
C ALA A 88 11.97 -11.03 -14.86
N ALA A 89 11.13 -10.43 -15.69
CA ALA A 89 9.86 -11.04 -16.13
C ALA A 89 10.11 -12.29 -17.02
N ALA A 90 11.11 -12.27 -17.89
CA ALA A 90 11.47 -13.43 -18.71
C ALA A 90 11.92 -14.64 -17.86
N GLU A 91 12.48 -14.39 -16.67
CA GLU A 91 12.85 -15.43 -15.71
C GLU A 91 11.69 -15.81 -14.76
N GLY A 92 10.55 -15.11 -14.79
CA GLY A 92 9.46 -15.28 -13.84
C GLY A 92 9.83 -14.88 -12.42
N LYS A 93 10.65 -13.84 -12.24
CA LYS A 93 11.22 -13.43 -10.95
C LYS A 93 10.83 -12.01 -10.52
N VAL A 94 9.71 -11.51 -11.01
CA VAL A 94 9.08 -10.28 -10.48
C VAL A 94 8.14 -10.68 -9.36
N GLY A 95 8.35 -10.17 -8.15
CA GLY A 95 7.60 -10.52 -6.95
C GLY A 95 6.64 -9.44 -6.49
N ASN A 96 5.49 -9.86 -5.94
CA ASN A 96 4.56 -8.99 -5.21
C ASN A 96 3.74 -9.81 -4.21
N TRP A 97 3.25 -9.14 -3.14
CA TRP A 97 2.43 -9.80 -2.09
C TRP A 97 0.96 -9.97 -2.48
N GLY A 98 0.45 -9.21 -3.43
CA GLY A 98 -0.99 -8.96 -3.57
C GLY A 98 -1.46 -7.90 -2.57
N LEU A 99 -2.63 -8.06 -1.96
CA LEU A 99 -3.22 -7.20 -0.93
C LEU A 99 -3.63 -5.80 -1.41
N GLY A 100 -3.63 -5.54 -2.72
CA GLY A 100 -4.15 -4.32 -3.34
C GLY A 100 -3.10 -3.42 -4.01
N ASN A 101 -1.79 -3.72 -3.93
CA ASN A 101 -0.75 -3.00 -4.68
C ASN A 101 -0.17 -3.78 -5.87
N GLU A 102 -0.62 -5.01 -6.09
CA GLU A 102 -0.29 -5.80 -7.28
C GLU A 102 -0.71 -5.12 -8.58
N TYR A 103 -1.69 -4.25 -8.53
CA TYR A 103 -2.20 -3.55 -9.71
C TYR A 103 -1.17 -2.58 -10.31
N GLU A 104 -0.31 -1.95 -9.50
CA GLU A 104 0.81 -1.12 -9.96
C GLU A 104 1.85 -1.98 -10.70
N ILE A 105 2.16 -3.16 -10.19
CA ILE A 105 3.07 -4.11 -10.85
C ILE A 105 2.49 -4.61 -12.16
N GLN A 106 1.20 -4.93 -12.20
CA GLN A 106 0.50 -5.34 -13.42
C GLN A 106 0.48 -4.22 -14.47
N ALA A 107 0.25 -2.99 -14.03
CA ALA A 107 0.30 -1.80 -14.88
C ALA A 107 1.71 -1.59 -15.44
N LEU A 108 2.75 -1.70 -14.62
CA LEU A 108 4.14 -1.58 -15.01
C LEU A 108 4.53 -2.63 -16.06
N LEU A 109 4.22 -3.90 -15.80
CA LEU A 109 4.50 -4.99 -16.75
C LEU A 109 3.78 -4.76 -18.09
N THR A 110 2.51 -4.36 -18.04
CA THR A 110 1.72 -4.06 -19.24
C THR A 110 2.27 -2.87 -20.03
N LYS A 111 2.71 -1.80 -19.33
CA LYS A 111 3.37 -0.63 -19.93
C LYS A 111 4.54 -1.04 -20.82
N TYR A 112 5.31 -2.05 -20.43
CA TYR A 112 6.45 -2.57 -21.19
C TYR A 112 6.12 -3.74 -22.12
N GLY A 113 4.82 -4.00 -22.37
CA GLY A 113 4.35 -5.01 -23.31
C GLY A 113 4.52 -6.44 -22.80
N LEU A 114 4.57 -6.64 -21.50
CA LEU A 114 4.71 -7.93 -20.83
C LEU A 114 3.37 -8.46 -20.32
N SER A 115 3.29 -9.78 -20.09
CA SER A 115 2.18 -10.37 -19.34
C SER A 115 2.15 -9.77 -17.92
N PRO A 116 0.96 -9.41 -17.38
CA PRO A 116 0.84 -8.83 -16.03
C PRO A 116 0.97 -9.89 -14.93
N GLU A 117 1.87 -10.85 -15.10
CA GLU A 117 2.10 -11.95 -14.17
C GLU A 117 3.28 -11.67 -13.26
N TYR A 118 3.10 -11.94 -11.97
CA TYR A 118 4.12 -11.87 -10.95
C TYR A 118 4.08 -13.14 -10.09
N ILE A 119 5.14 -13.42 -9.35
CA ILE A 119 5.17 -14.52 -8.37
C ILE A 119 4.81 -13.99 -6.98
N THR A 120 4.14 -14.82 -6.19
CA THR A 120 3.82 -14.43 -4.80
C THR A 120 5.09 -14.29 -3.98
N GLN A 121 5.29 -13.10 -3.43
CA GLN A 121 6.34 -12.75 -2.49
C GLN A 121 5.76 -12.84 -1.08
N ASP A 122 6.53 -13.38 -0.12
CA ASP A 122 6.16 -13.34 1.29
C ASP A 122 6.46 -11.95 1.91
N PHE A 123 6.11 -11.76 3.18
CA PHE A 123 6.32 -10.48 3.88
C PHE A 123 7.75 -10.29 4.42
N THR A 124 8.68 -11.16 4.02
CA THR A 124 10.11 -11.01 4.28
C THR A 124 10.84 -10.67 2.98
N MET A 125 12.11 -10.33 3.08
CA MET A 125 12.96 -10.17 1.90
C MET A 125 13.88 -11.38 1.67
N ASP A 126 13.59 -12.54 2.26
CA ASP A 126 14.38 -13.76 2.11
C ASP A 126 14.36 -14.29 0.67
N GLN A 127 13.25 -14.13 -0.05
CA GLN A 127 13.16 -14.50 -1.46
C GLN A 127 14.04 -13.59 -2.35
N PHE A 128 14.17 -12.32 -1.98
CA PHE A 128 15.11 -11.38 -2.61
C PHE A 128 16.55 -11.71 -2.24
N ASP A 129 16.84 -11.99 -0.97
CA ASP A 129 18.17 -12.36 -0.50
C ASP A 129 18.70 -13.62 -1.19
N SER A 130 17.84 -14.62 -1.39
CA SER A 130 18.15 -15.92 -2.04
C SER A 130 18.09 -15.91 -3.56
N ASP A 131 17.84 -14.77 -4.24
CA ASP A 131 17.66 -14.62 -5.69
C ASP A 131 16.48 -15.44 -6.28
N THR A 132 15.55 -15.88 -5.43
CA THR A 132 14.28 -16.48 -5.87
C THR A 132 13.39 -15.43 -6.54
N VAL A 133 13.40 -14.21 -6.01
CA VAL A 133 12.84 -12.99 -6.60
C VAL A 133 14.01 -12.05 -6.88
N THR A 134 14.22 -11.62 -8.12
CA THR A 134 15.32 -10.72 -8.49
C THR A 134 14.87 -9.27 -8.64
N LEU A 135 13.56 -9.07 -8.82
CA LEU A 135 12.91 -7.77 -8.85
C LEU A 135 11.75 -7.82 -7.85
N ALA A 136 12.03 -7.43 -6.62
CA ALA A 136 11.14 -7.62 -5.49
C ALA A 136 10.36 -6.35 -5.16
N SER A 137 9.06 -6.50 -4.86
CA SER A 137 8.27 -5.41 -4.29
C SER A 137 8.78 -5.06 -2.89
N ALA A 138 8.86 -3.77 -2.61
CA ALA A 138 9.23 -3.23 -1.31
C ALA A 138 8.54 -1.87 -1.10
N MET A 139 8.01 -1.65 0.11
CA MET A 139 7.57 -0.31 0.50
C MET A 139 8.80 0.50 0.90
N THR A 140 8.91 1.71 0.38
CA THR A 140 10.05 2.60 0.68
C THR A 140 10.24 2.80 2.18
N TYR A 141 9.14 2.82 2.93
CA TYR A 141 9.15 3.02 4.37
C TYR A 141 9.35 1.73 5.19
N ASN A 142 9.25 0.55 4.61
CA ASN A 142 9.32 -0.72 5.35
C ASN A 142 10.40 -1.64 4.76
N GLU A 143 10.06 -2.52 3.81
CA GLU A 143 10.95 -3.58 3.30
C GLU A 143 12.23 -3.01 2.70
N LEU A 144 12.18 -1.85 2.01
CA LEU A 144 13.39 -1.22 1.49
C LEU A 144 14.35 -0.84 2.62
N GLY A 145 13.82 -0.38 3.76
CA GLY A 145 14.62 -0.10 4.95
C GLY A 145 15.33 -1.33 5.50
N LEU A 146 14.65 -2.48 5.50
CA LEU A 146 15.26 -3.76 5.89
C LEU A 146 16.34 -4.19 4.88
N VAL A 147 16.10 -4.01 3.58
CA VAL A 147 17.08 -4.36 2.55
C VAL A 147 18.37 -3.55 2.67
N VAL A 148 18.27 -2.24 2.83
CA VAL A 148 19.46 -1.36 2.76
C VAL A 148 20.24 -1.25 4.06
N ASN A 149 19.57 -1.33 5.23
CA ASN A 149 20.22 -1.13 6.52
C ASN A 149 20.73 -2.44 7.14
N ASP A 150 21.72 -2.32 8.05
CA ASP A 150 22.36 -3.44 8.77
C ASP A 150 21.95 -3.53 10.25
N TYR A 151 20.89 -2.79 10.68
CA TYR A 151 20.34 -2.88 12.02
C TYR A 151 19.62 -4.23 12.26
N ASP A 152 19.10 -4.44 13.47
CA ASP A 152 18.43 -5.71 13.83
C ASP A 152 17.24 -6.02 12.91
N GLY A 153 17.33 -7.14 12.21
CA GLY A 153 16.39 -7.57 11.18
C GLY A 153 16.71 -7.11 9.76
N GLY A 154 17.74 -6.26 9.56
CA GLY A 154 18.16 -5.77 8.26
C GLY A 154 19.09 -6.72 7.50
N TYR A 155 19.11 -6.59 6.17
CA TYR A 155 19.95 -7.39 5.27
C TYR A 155 21.29 -6.70 4.94
N GLY A 156 21.36 -5.37 5.08
CA GLY A 156 22.61 -4.60 4.97
C GLY A 156 23.18 -4.50 3.55
N TYR A 157 22.34 -4.46 2.53
CA TYR A 157 22.78 -4.32 1.14
C TYR A 157 23.36 -2.93 0.83
N GLY A 158 22.96 -1.87 1.56
CA GLY A 158 23.43 -0.51 1.35
C GLY A 158 23.27 -0.06 -0.11
N ASP A 159 24.33 0.49 -0.68
CA ASP A 159 24.37 1.03 -2.06
C ASP A 159 24.50 -0.06 -3.14
N THR A 160 24.46 -1.34 -2.79
CA THR A 160 24.57 -2.44 -3.76
C THR A 160 23.22 -2.81 -4.40
N VAL A 161 22.15 -2.15 -4.00
CA VAL A 161 20.80 -2.27 -4.57
C VAL A 161 20.36 -0.94 -5.16
N SER A 162 19.41 -1.01 -6.09
CA SER A 162 18.68 0.14 -6.64
C SER A 162 17.20 -0.17 -6.74
N THR A 163 16.38 0.85 -7.02
CA THR A 163 14.94 0.75 -7.06
C THR A 163 14.35 1.29 -8.36
N ILE A 164 13.16 0.79 -8.71
CA ILE A 164 12.27 1.34 -9.74
C ILE A 164 11.03 1.85 -8.99
N ASP A 165 10.80 3.17 -9.00
CA ASP A 165 9.71 3.84 -8.29
C ASP A 165 8.45 3.87 -9.17
N MET A 166 7.30 3.43 -8.64
CA MET A 166 6.04 3.40 -9.38
C MET A 166 5.54 4.81 -9.74
N ASN A 167 5.90 5.82 -8.95
CA ASN A 167 5.57 7.23 -9.28
C ASN A 167 6.35 7.70 -10.52
N ASP A 168 7.64 7.43 -10.59
CA ASP A 168 8.49 7.78 -11.74
C ASP A 168 8.08 7.02 -13.00
N GLU A 169 7.58 5.81 -12.83
CA GLU A 169 7.05 4.99 -13.92
C GLU A 169 5.63 5.41 -14.36
N GLY A 170 4.97 6.30 -13.64
CA GLY A 170 3.63 6.80 -13.97
C GLY A 170 2.52 5.75 -13.81
N VAL A 171 2.73 4.75 -12.94
CA VAL A 171 1.76 3.68 -12.63
C VAL A 171 1.37 3.66 -11.16
N ALA A 172 1.77 4.68 -10.39
CA ALA A 172 1.48 4.78 -8.97
C ALA A 172 -0.02 4.83 -8.68
N MET A 173 -0.42 4.14 -7.62
CA MET A 173 -1.75 4.23 -7.01
C MET A 173 -1.63 4.82 -5.61
N LEU A 174 -2.64 5.56 -5.17
CA LEU A 174 -2.66 6.10 -3.81
C LEU A 174 -2.90 4.99 -2.79
N GLU A 175 -2.17 5.08 -1.69
CA GLU A 175 -2.18 4.11 -0.61
C GLU A 175 -2.91 4.66 0.62
N ASP A 176 -2.46 4.36 1.80
CA ASP A 176 -3.08 4.63 3.09
C ASP A 176 -4.01 5.85 3.12
N ASN A 177 -5.30 5.60 2.95
CA ASN A 177 -6.37 6.57 3.11
C ASN A 177 -7.13 6.35 4.43
N LEU A 178 -7.87 7.34 4.86
CA LEU A 178 -8.82 7.25 5.94
C LEU A 178 -10.24 7.17 5.37
N PHE A 179 -10.99 6.14 5.75
CA PHE A 179 -12.34 5.92 5.26
C PHE A 179 -13.33 5.54 6.37
N THR A 180 -14.61 5.67 6.07
CA THR A 180 -15.73 5.22 6.89
C THR A 180 -16.86 4.68 6.02
N SER A 181 -17.96 4.18 6.61
CA SER A 181 -19.15 3.87 5.81
C SER A 181 -19.94 5.15 5.47
N LYS A 182 -20.57 5.18 4.28
CA LYS A 182 -21.45 6.31 3.89
C LYS A 182 -22.53 6.54 4.95
N LYS A 183 -23.12 5.46 5.44
CA LYS A 183 -24.13 5.51 6.50
C LYS A 183 -23.60 6.20 7.77
N PHE A 184 -22.40 5.83 8.25
CA PHE A 184 -21.84 6.44 9.45
C PHE A 184 -21.55 7.93 9.23
N ALA A 185 -21.04 8.29 8.06
CA ALA A 185 -20.75 9.69 7.72
C ALA A 185 -22.03 10.55 7.65
N GLU A 186 -23.13 10.01 7.13
CA GLU A 186 -24.44 10.69 7.08
C GLU A 186 -25.07 10.83 8.46
N GLU A 187 -24.98 9.81 9.31
CA GLU A 187 -25.56 9.81 10.65
C GLU A 187 -24.72 10.59 11.67
N ASN A 188 -23.40 10.74 11.45
CA ASN A 188 -22.46 11.33 12.40
C ASN A 188 -21.48 12.33 11.73
N PRO A 189 -21.95 13.33 10.97
CA PRO A 189 -21.08 14.19 10.18
C PRO A 189 -20.08 14.99 11.01
N ASN A 190 -20.46 15.48 12.21
CA ASN A 190 -19.55 16.23 13.08
C ASN A 190 -18.51 15.31 13.72
N THR A 191 -18.87 14.08 14.05
CA THR A 191 -17.93 13.06 14.54
C THR A 191 -16.86 12.78 13.47
N VAL A 192 -17.26 12.60 12.20
CA VAL A 192 -16.31 12.35 11.10
C VAL A 192 -15.38 13.54 10.90
N LYS A 193 -15.92 14.77 10.83
CA LYS A 193 -15.12 16.00 10.71
C LYS A 193 -14.13 16.15 11.86
N ALA A 194 -14.59 15.95 13.10
CA ALA A 194 -13.75 16.05 14.29
C ALA A 194 -12.61 15.01 14.26
N PHE A 195 -12.92 13.76 13.92
CA PHE A 195 -11.93 12.68 13.83
C PHE A 195 -10.90 12.95 12.73
N VAL A 196 -11.34 13.34 11.52
CA VAL A 196 -10.45 13.70 10.41
C VAL A 196 -9.54 14.86 10.80
N SER A 197 -10.10 15.96 11.32
CA SER A 197 -9.32 17.14 11.70
C SER A 197 -8.25 16.83 12.76
N ALA A 198 -8.61 16.10 13.82
CA ALA A 198 -7.67 15.72 14.87
C ALA A 198 -6.60 14.74 14.35
N SER A 199 -6.98 13.79 13.48
CA SER A 199 -6.06 12.85 12.85
C SER A 199 -5.06 13.59 11.95
N MET A 200 -5.52 14.49 11.08
CA MET A 200 -4.64 15.26 10.19
C MET A 200 -3.70 16.19 10.95
N LYS A 201 -4.16 16.76 12.09
CA LYS A 201 -3.27 17.49 13.03
C LYS A 201 -2.17 16.57 13.58
N GLY A 202 -2.50 15.33 13.92
CA GLY A 202 -1.52 14.33 14.35
C GLY A 202 -0.54 13.96 13.24
N TRP A 203 -1.01 13.80 12.03
CA TRP A 203 -0.17 13.53 10.86
C TRP A 203 0.77 14.69 10.53
N ALA A 204 0.27 15.93 10.53
CA ALA A 204 1.11 17.12 10.32
C ALA A 204 2.23 17.19 11.36
N TYR A 205 1.90 17.01 12.65
CA TYR A 205 2.89 16.98 13.72
C TYR A 205 3.89 15.84 13.55
N ALA A 206 3.43 14.65 13.24
CA ALA A 206 4.29 13.47 13.07
C ALA A 206 5.31 13.65 11.94
N CYS A 207 4.90 14.27 10.83
CA CYS A 207 5.79 14.56 9.70
C CYS A 207 6.87 15.63 10.05
N GLU A 208 6.54 16.58 10.90
CA GLU A 208 7.50 17.59 11.39
C GLU A 208 8.44 17.04 12.48
N HIS A 209 8.00 15.97 13.20
CA HIS A 209 8.70 15.39 14.35
C HIS A 209 8.80 13.84 14.21
N PRO A 210 9.40 13.31 13.12
CA PRO A 210 9.38 11.88 12.85
C PRO A 210 10.09 11.03 13.89
N ASP A 211 11.14 11.52 14.53
CA ASP A 211 11.85 10.78 15.59
C ASP A 211 10.95 10.61 16.83
N GLU A 212 10.24 11.66 17.26
CA GLU A 212 9.27 11.56 18.37
C GLU A 212 8.06 10.69 18.00
N ALA A 213 7.59 10.78 16.75
CA ALA A 213 6.50 9.95 16.26
C ALA A 213 6.88 8.45 16.29
N ALA A 214 8.12 8.12 15.93
CA ALA A 214 8.64 6.75 16.00
C ALA A 214 8.66 6.23 17.45
N GLU A 215 9.10 7.05 18.42
CA GLU A 215 9.09 6.70 19.85
C GLU A 215 7.65 6.44 20.35
N ILE A 216 6.70 7.32 20.02
CA ILE A 216 5.28 7.16 20.40
C ILE A 216 4.70 5.85 19.85
N VAL A 217 4.98 5.51 18.58
CA VAL A 217 4.50 4.26 18.00
C VAL A 217 5.18 3.06 18.63
N PHE A 218 6.48 3.14 18.91
CA PHE A 218 7.23 2.06 19.54
C PHE A 218 6.68 1.75 20.95
N GLU A 219 6.39 2.76 21.75
CA GLU A 219 5.78 2.63 23.08
C GLU A 219 4.35 2.08 23.03
N ALA A 220 3.61 2.32 21.92
CA ALA A 220 2.27 1.77 21.73
C ALA A 220 2.23 0.28 21.40
N GLY A 221 3.38 -0.39 21.31
CA GLY A 221 3.48 -1.84 21.13
C GLY A 221 3.91 -2.27 19.74
N SER A 222 4.90 -1.60 19.17
CA SER A 222 5.48 -1.95 17.88
C SER A 222 6.01 -3.38 17.82
N SER A 223 5.82 -4.02 16.65
CA SER A 223 6.37 -5.34 16.34
C SER A 223 7.77 -5.29 15.70
N VAL A 224 8.29 -4.10 15.39
CA VAL A 224 9.60 -3.89 14.76
C VAL A 224 10.56 -3.16 15.69
N SER A 225 11.87 -3.20 15.39
CA SER A 225 12.90 -2.57 16.22
C SER A 225 12.77 -1.04 16.26
N ALA A 226 13.33 -0.39 17.28
CA ALA A 226 13.31 1.07 17.39
C ALA A 226 14.03 1.75 16.21
N ASP A 227 15.16 1.18 15.75
CA ASP A 227 15.90 1.71 14.60
C ASP A 227 15.06 1.63 13.32
N HIS A 228 14.32 0.52 13.12
CA HIS A 228 13.44 0.39 11.99
C HIS A 228 12.23 1.35 12.09
N GLN A 229 11.65 1.54 13.26
CA GLN A 229 10.60 2.56 13.45
C GLN A 229 11.09 3.97 13.13
N ALA A 230 12.32 4.33 13.54
CA ALA A 230 12.90 5.63 13.24
C ALA A 230 13.15 5.81 11.73
N TYR A 231 13.58 4.76 11.02
CA TYR A 231 13.66 4.77 9.57
C TYR A 231 12.27 4.95 8.95
N MET A 232 11.31 4.11 9.34
CA MET A 232 9.95 4.13 8.80
C MET A 232 9.30 5.50 8.95
N ALA A 233 9.38 6.14 10.12
CA ALA A 233 8.77 7.43 10.36
C ALA A 233 9.28 8.52 9.40
N LYS A 234 10.58 8.51 9.10
CA LYS A 234 11.20 9.46 8.16
C LYS A 234 10.74 9.24 6.72
N GLU A 235 10.65 7.98 6.30
CA GLU A 235 10.18 7.65 4.94
C GLU A 235 8.68 7.90 4.78
N VAL A 236 7.86 7.55 5.78
CA VAL A 236 6.43 7.85 5.80
C VAL A 236 6.18 9.36 5.74
N ALA A 237 6.96 10.16 6.47
CA ALA A 237 6.83 11.62 6.40
C ALA A 237 7.02 12.15 4.96
N LYS A 238 7.93 11.56 4.18
CA LYS A 238 8.11 11.93 2.76
C LYS A 238 6.88 11.58 1.92
N LEU A 239 6.26 10.41 2.14
CA LEU A 239 5.05 9.99 1.40
C LEU A 239 3.85 10.89 1.69
N VAL A 240 3.75 11.42 2.91
CA VAL A 240 2.67 12.33 3.32
C VAL A 240 2.92 13.76 2.84
N THR A 241 4.18 14.19 2.78
CA THR A 241 4.55 15.59 2.46
C THR A 241 5.07 15.79 1.04
N THR A 242 4.91 14.80 0.15
CA THR A 242 5.31 14.89 -1.25
C THR A 242 4.23 14.26 -2.13
N ASP A 243 3.77 14.96 -3.17
CA ASP A 243 2.79 14.44 -4.12
C ASP A 243 3.40 13.48 -5.16
N THR A 244 2.57 12.90 -6.02
CA THR A 244 2.98 11.96 -7.08
C THR A 244 3.93 12.58 -8.12
N LYS A 245 4.01 13.92 -8.18
CA LYS A 245 4.87 14.68 -9.09
C LYS A 245 6.17 15.15 -8.43
N GLY A 246 6.35 14.82 -7.13
CA GLY A 246 7.51 15.25 -6.34
C GLY A 246 7.42 16.66 -5.76
N ASN A 247 6.26 17.31 -5.79
CA ASN A 247 6.06 18.61 -5.17
C ASN A 247 5.80 18.47 -3.67
N ALA A 248 6.25 19.45 -2.90
CA ALA A 248 6.01 19.48 -1.46
C ALA A 248 4.51 19.73 -1.15
N VAL A 249 3.97 18.93 -0.25
CA VAL A 249 2.64 19.09 0.36
C VAL A 249 2.82 19.77 1.71
N SER A 250 2.10 20.86 1.94
CA SER A 250 2.19 21.61 3.20
C SER A 250 1.47 20.87 4.35
N ALA A 251 1.86 21.17 5.59
CA ALA A 251 1.18 20.62 6.78
C ALA A 251 -0.34 20.92 6.81
N ALA A 252 -0.74 22.06 6.22
CA ALA A 252 -2.15 22.44 6.14
C ALA A 252 -2.95 21.63 5.10
N ASP A 253 -2.25 20.99 4.16
CA ASP A 253 -2.84 20.24 3.06
C ASP A 253 -2.79 18.72 3.29
N VAL A 254 -2.24 18.28 4.43
CA VAL A 254 -2.25 16.85 4.82
C VAL A 254 -3.69 16.36 4.94
N GLY A 255 -4.00 15.27 4.25
CA GLY A 255 -5.35 14.72 4.17
C GLY A 255 -6.14 15.16 2.93
N ASN A 256 -5.66 16.15 2.17
CA ASN A 256 -6.29 16.54 0.91
C ASN A 256 -6.22 15.40 -0.12
N MET A 257 -7.22 15.37 -1.00
CA MET A 257 -7.39 14.36 -2.05
C MET A 257 -7.08 14.98 -3.39
N ASP A 258 -5.86 14.81 -3.91
CA ASP A 258 -5.51 15.26 -5.26
C ASP A 258 -6.35 14.53 -6.30
N GLU A 259 -7.08 15.30 -7.12
CA GLU A 259 -8.07 14.74 -8.05
C GLU A 259 -7.40 13.93 -9.16
N GLU A 260 -6.24 14.38 -9.66
CA GLU A 260 -5.53 13.69 -10.74
C GLU A 260 -4.94 12.35 -10.26
N ALA A 261 -4.32 12.33 -9.07
CA ALA A 261 -3.77 11.12 -8.48
C ALA A 261 -4.88 10.10 -8.10
N MET A 262 -6.01 10.60 -7.56
CA MET A 262 -7.19 9.79 -7.29
C MET A 262 -7.79 9.21 -8.56
N GLN A 263 -7.89 10.01 -9.65
CA GLN A 263 -8.42 9.53 -10.94
C GLN A 263 -7.51 8.49 -11.56
N GLN A 264 -6.18 8.69 -11.53
CA GLN A 264 -5.21 7.68 -11.98
C GLN A 264 -5.39 6.36 -11.22
N THR A 265 -5.52 6.43 -9.89
CA THR A 265 -5.75 5.25 -9.06
C THR A 265 -7.05 4.53 -9.43
N LEU A 266 -8.14 5.26 -9.65
CA LEU A 266 -9.42 4.70 -10.08
C LEU A 266 -9.34 4.05 -11.46
N ASP A 267 -8.63 4.69 -12.41
CA ASP A 267 -8.50 4.17 -13.77
C ASP A 267 -7.65 2.89 -13.82
N LEU A 268 -6.56 2.84 -13.06
CA LEU A 268 -5.75 1.63 -12.90
C LEU A 268 -6.55 0.51 -12.20
N ALA A 269 -7.29 0.85 -11.15
CA ALA A 269 -8.18 -0.11 -10.47
C ALA A 269 -9.21 -0.71 -11.43
N LYS A 270 -9.88 0.11 -12.25
CA LYS A 270 -10.82 -0.35 -13.27
C LYS A 270 -10.20 -1.26 -14.31
N GLN A 271 -8.94 -1.06 -14.62
CA GLN A 271 -8.23 -1.85 -15.62
C GLN A 271 -7.73 -3.19 -15.08
N TYR A 272 -7.29 -3.25 -13.84
CA TYR A 272 -6.55 -4.41 -13.30
C TYR A 272 -7.29 -5.19 -12.21
N ILE A 273 -8.28 -4.61 -11.52
CA ILE A 273 -9.10 -5.39 -10.58
C ILE A 273 -9.93 -6.41 -11.34
N ILE A 274 -9.69 -7.69 -11.06
CA ILE A 274 -10.41 -8.81 -11.65
C ILE A 274 -11.52 -9.25 -10.69
N LEU A 275 -12.76 -9.09 -11.13
CA LEU A 275 -13.95 -9.54 -10.41
C LEU A 275 -14.62 -10.66 -11.21
N GLU A 276 -15.18 -11.67 -10.54
CA GLU A 276 -15.90 -12.75 -11.23
C GLU A 276 -17.38 -12.40 -11.39
N ASP A 277 -17.97 -11.76 -10.39
CA ASP A 277 -19.37 -11.37 -10.41
C ASP A 277 -19.65 -10.25 -11.42
N SER A 278 -20.68 -10.43 -12.27
CA SER A 278 -21.00 -9.48 -13.34
C SER A 278 -21.53 -8.13 -12.80
N ALA A 279 -22.29 -8.15 -11.71
CA ALA A 279 -22.83 -6.91 -11.13
C ALA A 279 -21.70 -6.09 -10.49
N ALA A 280 -20.73 -6.75 -9.85
CA ALA A 280 -19.54 -6.10 -9.33
C ALA A 280 -18.66 -5.51 -10.44
N LYS A 281 -18.52 -6.19 -11.60
CA LYS A 281 -17.83 -5.64 -12.79
C LYS A 281 -18.52 -4.38 -13.32
N ASP A 282 -19.84 -4.44 -13.48
CA ASP A 282 -20.63 -3.30 -13.96
C ASP A 282 -20.55 -2.13 -12.98
N LYS A 283 -20.59 -2.43 -11.68
CA LYS A 283 -20.41 -1.43 -10.63
C LYS A 283 -19.01 -0.79 -10.69
N LEU A 284 -17.93 -1.59 -10.76
CA LEU A 284 -16.56 -1.09 -10.90
C LEU A 284 -16.42 -0.15 -12.09
N ALA A 285 -16.91 -0.58 -13.26
CA ALA A 285 -16.85 0.22 -14.49
C ALA A 285 -17.56 1.56 -14.37
N SER A 286 -18.65 1.63 -13.57
CA SER A 286 -19.46 2.83 -13.39
C SER A 286 -19.00 3.73 -12.23
N LEU A 287 -18.09 3.28 -11.34
CA LEU A 287 -17.63 4.08 -10.20
C LEU A 287 -16.99 5.39 -10.67
N THR A 288 -17.28 6.46 -9.95
CA THR A 288 -16.64 7.77 -10.08
C THR A 288 -15.96 8.15 -8.77
N LEU A 289 -15.17 9.19 -8.76
CA LEU A 289 -14.54 9.69 -7.53
C LEU A 289 -15.60 10.10 -6.50
N ASP A 290 -16.70 10.70 -6.92
CA ASP A 290 -17.80 11.12 -6.04
C ASP A 290 -18.52 9.93 -5.37
N ASP A 291 -18.38 8.73 -5.96
CA ASP A 291 -18.93 7.51 -5.36
C ASP A 291 -18.09 6.98 -4.20
N ILE A 292 -16.82 7.30 -4.15
CA ILE A 292 -15.85 6.68 -3.24
C ILE A 292 -15.19 7.65 -2.27
N ARG A 293 -15.26 8.98 -2.49
CA ARG A 293 -14.65 10.01 -1.64
C ARG A 293 -15.58 11.17 -1.33
N SER A 294 -15.26 11.93 -0.26
CA SER A 294 -15.91 13.21 0.03
C SER A 294 -14.95 14.16 0.76
N THR A 295 -14.75 15.34 0.20
CA THR A 295 -13.97 16.42 0.82
C THR A 295 -14.75 17.22 1.87
N ALA A 296 -16.04 16.92 2.07
CA ALA A 296 -16.91 17.64 3.00
C ALA A 296 -16.52 17.48 4.48
N TYR A 297 -15.64 16.52 4.78
CA TYR A 297 -15.24 16.17 6.15
C TYR A 297 -13.82 16.65 6.51
N LEU A 298 -13.10 17.31 5.61
CA LEU A 298 -11.71 17.74 5.83
C LEU A 298 -11.55 18.89 6.85
N ALA A 299 -12.60 19.65 7.09
CA ALA A 299 -12.56 20.78 8.02
C ALA A 299 -13.58 20.61 9.15
N TYR A 300 -13.17 20.92 10.37
CA TYR A 300 -14.02 20.93 11.54
C TYR A 300 -13.84 22.22 12.35
N ASP A 301 -14.94 22.92 12.61
CA ASP A 301 -14.99 24.06 13.54
C ASP A 301 -16.12 23.81 14.55
N PRO A 302 -15.80 23.48 15.82
CA PRO A 302 -16.82 23.17 16.83
C PRO A 302 -17.78 24.32 17.10
N ALA A 303 -17.43 25.56 16.74
CA ALA A 303 -18.31 26.73 16.92
C ALA A 303 -19.43 26.76 15.86
N THR A 304 -19.18 26.23 14.67
CA THR A 304 -20.12 26.24 13.53
C THR A 304 -20.73 24.88 13.22
N ASP A 305 -19.97 23.81 13.34
CA ASP A 305 -20.42 22.44 13.06
C ASP A 305 -21.19 21.83 14.24
N GLY A 306 -20.82 22.19 15.48
CA GLY A 306 -21.38 21.62 16.70
C GLY A 306 -20.55 20.45 17.25
N ALA A 307 -21.01 19.85 18.35
CA ALA A 307 -20.32 18.73 19.00
C ALA A 307 -20.45 17.43 18.16
N PRO A 308 -19.49 16.50 18.30
CA PRO A 308 -19.60 15.15 17.72
C PRO A 308 -20.88 14.44 18.21
N GLU A 309 -21.56 13.74 17.32
CA GLU A 309 -22.76 12.95 17.61
C GLU A 309 -22.42 11.68 18.41
N LYS A 310 -21.26 11.08 18.10
CA LYS A 310 -20.68 9.93 18.78
C LYS A 310 -19.27 10.28 19.25
N THR A 311 -19.01 10.14 20.55
CA THR A 311 -17.71 10.54 21.16
C THR A 311 -16.73 9.39 21.30
N ALA A 312 -17.21 8.15 21.58
CA ALA A 312 -16.35 6.96 21.61
C ALA A 312 -16.31 6.34 20.22
N VAL A 313 -15.16 6.44 19.54
CA VAL A 313 -14.97 5.95 18.18
C VAL A 313 -13.75 5.04 18.06
N SER A 314 -13.72 4.22 17.02
CA SER A 314 -12.64 3.30 16.75
C SER A 314 -12.15 3.40 15.31
N VAL A 315 -10.81 3.21 15.12
CA VAL A 315 -10.18 3.12 13.80
C VAL A 315 -9.42 1.81 13.67
N GLN A 316 -9.74 1.04 12.61
CA GLN A 316 -9.05 -0.20 12.23
C GLN A 316 -7.88 0.15 11.32
N LEU A 317 -6.66 -0.15 11.75
CA LEU A 317 -5.47 -0.01 10.90
C LEU A 317 -5.42 -1.14 9.87
N LYS A 318 -4.78 -0.88 8.72
CA LYS A 318 -4.53 -1.89 7.69
C LYS A 318 -3.53 -2.96 8.14
N TRP A 319 -2.53 -2.57 8.94
CA TRP A 319 -1.44 -3.44 9.35
C TRP A 319 -1.17 -3.37 10.86
N LEU A 320 -0.11 -4.03 11.29
CA LEU A 320 0.38 -4.03 12.66
C LEU A 320 0.81 -2.63 13.11
N PRO A 321 0.91 -2.35 14.44
CA PRO A 321 1.40 -1.08 14.95
C PRO A 321 2.81 -0.77 14.46
N GLN A 322 2.94 0.24 13.61
CA GLN A 322 4.20 0.71 13.06
C GLN A 322 4.06 2.16 12.57
N ALA A 323 5.17 2.81 12.23
CA ALA A 323 5.19 4.24 11.84
C ALA A 323 4.36 4.54 10.58
N GLN A 324 3.97 3.52 9.81
CA GLN A 324 2.96 3.63 8.74
C GLN A 324 1.70 4.37 9.22
N PHE A 325 1.35 4.27 10.49
CA PHE A 325 0.14 4.86 11.08
C PHE A 325 0.45 5.93 12.13
N MET A 326 1.66 6.49 12.12
CA MET A 326 2.19 7.35 13.19
C MET A 326 1.29 8.54 13.53
N GLY A 327 0.60 9.13 12.53
CA GLY A 327 -0.26 10.29 12.75
C GLY A 327 -1.42 10.03 13.71
N TYR A 328 -2.02 8.85 13.65
CA TYR A 328 -3.12 8.47 14.56
C TYR A 328 -2.61 8.24 15.99
N TYR A 329 -1.45 7.62 16.16
CA TYR A 329 -0.80 7.42 17.45
C TYR A 329 -0.38 8.76 18.07
N VAL A 330 0.19 9.65 17.27
CA VAL A 330 0.56 11.02 17.69
C VAL A 330 -0.69 11.81 18.07
N ALA A 331 -1.76 11.77 17.28
CA ALA A 331 -3.01 12.45 17.61
C ALA A 331 -3.55 12.01 18.98
N LYS A 332 -3.48 10.71 19.28
CA LYS A 332 -3.90 10.17 20.57
C LYS A 332 -2.94 10.59 21.70
N ALA A 333 -1.64 10.42 21.53
CA ALA A 333 -0.64 10.73 22.55
C ALA A 333 -0.58 12.22 22.89
N LYS A 334 -0.83 13.09 21.90
CA LYS A 334 -0.85 14.56 22.09
C LYS A 334 -2.21 15.09 22.57
N GLY A 335 -3.22 14.22 22.71
CA GLY A 335 -4.56 14.62 23.17
C GLY A 335 -5.39 15.38 22.13
N TYR A 336 -5.03 15.31 20.82
CA TYR A 336 -5.77 16.05 19.78
C TYR A 336 -7.20 15.52 19.59
N TYR A 337 -7.44 14.23 19.86
CA TYR A 337 -8.80 13.70 19.90
C TYR A 337 -9.61 14.22 21.09
N ASP A 338 -8.98 14.37 22.27
CA ASP A 338 -9.63 14.93 23.47
C ASP A 338 -10.02 16.39 23.25
N GLU A 339 -9.19 17.17 22.53
CA GLU A 339 -9.47 18.58 22.20
C GLU A 339 -10.77 18.76 21.40
N VAL A 340 -11.15 17.77 20.60
CA VAL A 340 -12.38 17.76 19.81
C VAL A 340 -13.50 16.92 20.43
N GLY A 341 -13.30 16.42 21.65
CA GLY A 341 -14.31 15.68 22.42
C GLY A 341 -14.46 14.22 22.01
N LEU A 342 -13.42 13.60 21.44
CA LEU A 342 -13.43 12.20 21.02
C LEU A 342 -12.57 11.33 21.95
N ASP A 343 -13.07 10.15 22.30
CA ASP A 343 -12.32 9.04 22.89
C ASP A 343 -12.07 7.99 21.79
N VAL A 344 -10.82 7.91 21.31
CA VAL A 344 -10.44 7.11 20.15
C VAL A 344 -9.75 5.82 20.55
N THR A 345 -10.25 4.68 20.05
CA THR A 345 -9.57 3.40 20.11
C THR A 345 -8.90 3.08 18.79
N ILE A 346 -7.57 2.88 18.80
CA ILE A 346 -6.81 2.41 17.64
C ILE A 346 -6.77 0.89 17.69
N VAL A 347 -7.26 0.22 16.66
CA VAL A 347 -7.35 -1.23 16.53
C VAL A 347 -6.30 -1.70 15.54
N SER A 348 -5.42 -2.61 15.97
CA SER A 348 -4.38 -3.18 15.11
C SER A 348 -4.97 -3.96 13.95
N GLY A 349 -4.38 -3.81 12.77
CA GLY A 349 -4.66 -4.63 11.60
C GLY A 349 -3.77 -5.87 11.49
N GLY A 350 -3.61 -6.36 10.29
CA GLY A 350 -2.80 -7.52 9.92
C GLY A 350 -3.36 -8.21 8.68
N GLY A 351 -2.57 -9.09 8.06
CA GLY A 351 -2.93 -9.72 6.78
C GLY A 351 -4.23 -10.53 6.77
N ASP A 352 -4.70 -10.97 7.93
CA ASP A 352 -5.94 -11.76 8.06
C ASP A 352 -7.17 -10.90 8.40
N ILE A 353 -7.01 -9.57 8.51
CA ILE A 353 -8.08 -8.65 8.89
C ILE A 353 -8.51 -7.84 7.67
N SER A 354 -9.81 -7.89 7.36
CA SER A 354 -10.42 -7.02 6.36
C SER A 354 -10.97 -5.77 7.04
N GLU A 355 -10.24 -4.68 6.97
CA GLU A 355 -10.61 -3.38 7.51
C GLU A 355 -11.86 -2.82 6.82
N THR A 356 -12.00 -3.04 5.51
CA THR A 356 -13.20 -2.62 4.75
C THR A 356 -14.45 -3.34 5.24
N THR A 357 -14.36 -4.65 5.51
CA THR A 357 -15.45 -5.42 6.07
C THR A 357 -15.79 -5.01 7.51
N ALA A 358 -14.78 -4.72 8.34
CA ALA A 358 -14.96 -4.29 9.72
C ALA A 358 -15.71 -2.96 9.80
N VAL A 359 -15.38 -1.99 8.94
CA VAL A 359 -16.08 -0.69 8.84
C VAL A 359 -17.49 -0.87 8.26
N TYR A 360 -17.64 -1.63 7.17
CA TYR A 360 -18.93 -1.85 6.54
C TYR A 360 -19.95 -2.48 7.49
N ASN A 361 -19.53 -3.44 8.30
CA ASN A 361 -20.36 -4.11 9.29
C ASN A 361 -20.57 -3.28 10.58
N GLY A 362 -19.93 -2.12 10.72
CA GLY A 362 -20.00 -1.28 11.92
C GLY A 362 -19.31 -1.89 13.15
N THR A 363 -18.36 -2.81 12.95
CA THR A 363 -17.51 -3.36 14.03
C THR A 363 -16.55 -2.28 14.53
N VAL A 364 -16.10 -1.42 13.64
CA VAL A 364 -15.33 -0.20 13.89
C VAL A 364 -15.93 0.96 13.08
N ASP A 365 -15.62 2.19 13.46
CA ASP A 365 -16.20 3.38 12.86
C ASP A 365 -15.43 3.88 11.64
N PHE A 366 -14.10 3.78 11.72
CA PHE A 366 -13.18 4.21 10.68
C PHE A 366 -12.21 3.08 10.33
N GLY A 367 -11.61 3.18 9.15
CA GLY A 367 -10.56 2.28 8.71
C GLY A 367 -9.48 3.02 7.94
N VAL A 368 -8.30 2.39 7.91
CA VAL A 368 -7.18 2.79 7.06
C VAL A 368 -6.93 1.67 6.07
N THR A 369 -6.93 1.98 4.78
CA THR A 369 -6.67 1.00 3.71
C THR A 369 -5.99 1.66 2.51
N TRP A 370 -5.59 0.88 1.52
CA TRP A 370 -5.19 1.40 0.22
C TRP A 370 -6.41 1.72 -0.64
N VAL A 371 -6.33 2.76 -1.46
CA VAL A 371 -7.47 3.23 -2.26
C VAL A 371 -7.99 2.13 -3.21
N SER A 372 -7.10 1.28 -3.74
CA SER A 372 -7.47 0.10 -4.54
C SER A 372 -8.43 -0.86 -3.82
N ASN A 373 -8.18 -1.13 -2.53
CA ASN A 373 -9.04 -1.98 -1.72
C ASN A 373 -10.40 -1.32 -1.44
N LEU A 374 -10.41 0.00 -1.22
CA LEU A 374 -11.66 0.74 -1.06
C LEU A 374 -12.50 0.69 -2.34
N ILE A 375 -11.87 0.85 -3.52
CA ILE A 375 -12.52 0.73 -4.83
C ILE A 375 -13.09 -0.68 -5.01
N ASN A 376 -12.29 -1.71 -4.73
CA ASN A 376 -12.70 -3.12 -4.84
C ASN A 376 -13.90 -3.43 -3.91
N ALA A 377 -13.86 -2.95 -2.67
CA ALA A 377 -14.95 -3.11 -1.70
C ALA A 377 -16.25 -2.43 -2.19
N ASN A 378 -16.15 -1.20 -2.71
CA ASN A 378 -17.29 -0.48 -3.28
C ASN A 378 -17.85 -1.17 -4.54
N ALA A 379 -17.00 -1.72 -5.39
CA ALA A 379 -17.41 -2.56 -6.53
C ALA A 379 -18.16 -3.81 -6.06
N GLY A 380 -17.74 -4.42 -4.95
CA GLY A 380 -18.40 -5.54 -4.29
C GLY A 380 -19.70 -5.17 -3.57
N GLY A 381 -20.12 -3.90 -3.61
CA GLY A 381 -21.40 -3.43 -3.04
C GLY A 381 -21.31 -2.89 -1.61
N MET A 382 -20.11 -2.77 -1.04
CA MET A 382 -19.93 -2.03 0.21
C MET A 382 -20.08 -0.52 -0.07
N GLU A 383 -20.77 0.20 0.81
CA GLU A 383 -20.96 1.64 0.69
C GLU A 383 -19.95 2.35 1.61
N LEU A 384 -18.71 2.43 1.16
CA LEU A 384 -17.60 3.03 1.87
C LEU A 384 -17.20 4.37 1.25
N LEU A 385 -16.68 5.28 2.07
CA LEU A 385 -16.36 6.65 1.70
C LEU A 385 -15.00 7.05 2.27
N GLU A 386 -14.06 7.37 1.40
CA GLU A 386 -12.82 8.03 1.79
C GLU A 386 -13.11 9.45 2.27
N VAL A 387 -12.54 9.80 3.42
CA VAL A 387 -12.74 11.10 4.07
C VAL A 387 -11.44 11.91 4.21
N ALA A 388 -10.28 11.27 4.00
CA ALA A 388 -8.98 11.93 3.87
C ALA A 388 -7.95 11.02 3.20
N GLN A 389 -7.11 11.58 2.31
CA GLN A 389 -5.97 10.88 1.72
C GLN A 389 -4.71 11.24 2.50
N VAL A 390 -4.12 10.26 3.17
CA VAL A 390 -2.93 10.49 4.01
C VAL A 390 -1.66 10.43 3.17
N TYR A 391 -1.40 9.32 2.49
CA TYR A 391 -0.24 9.19 1.62
C TYR A 391 -0.53 9.86 0.27
N GLN A 392 0.25 10.86 -0.07
CA GLN A 392 0.05 11.69 -1.26
C GLN A 392 0.71 11.09 -2.52
N ARG A 393 1.39 9.96 -2.37
CA ARG A 393 2.04 9.19 -3.43
C ARG A 393 2.16 7.72 -3.03
N SER A 394 2.48 6.85 -4.00
CA SER A 394 2.79 5.45 -3.72
C SER A 394 4.15 5.32 -3.03
N GLY A 395 4.22 4.42 -2.06
CA GLY A 395 5.46 3.97 -1.43
C GLY A 395 6.05 2.73 -2.09
N LEU A 396 5.37 2.15 -3.09
CA LEU A 396 5.82 0.92 -3.74
C LEU A 396 7.00 1.16 -4.69
N VAL A 397 8.03 0.38 -4.51
CA VAL A 397 9.17 0.27 -5.42
C VAL A 397 9.45 -1.19 -5.75
N LEU A 398 10.11 -1.44 -6.88
CA LEU A 398 10.76 -2.71 -7.15
C LEU A 398 12.25 -2.56 -6.85
N VAL A 399 12.78 -3.36 -5.91
CA VAL A 399 14.19 -3.37 -5.53
C VAL A 399 14.93 -4.49 -6.26
N TYR A 400 16.18 -4.22 -6.68
CA TYR A 400 17.05 -5.16 -7.36
C TYR A 400 18.52 -4.98 -6.98
N LYS A 401 19.31 -6.07 -7.07
CA LYS A 401 20.75 -6.04 -6.84
C LYS A 401 21.46 -5.52 -8.09
N ASN A 402 22.31 -4.50 -7.92
CA ASN A 402 23.01 -3.85 -9.02
C ASN A 402 23.87 -4.81 -9.86
N ASP A 403 24.43 -5.84 -9.22
CA ASP A 403 25.27 -6.82 -9.92
C ASP A 403 24.49 -7.78 -10.83
N THR A 404 23.17 -7.95 -10.60
CA THR A 404 22.32 -8.83 -11.39
C THR A 404 22.03 -8.25 -12.78
N PHE A 405 21.97 -6.92 -12.93
CA PHE A 405 21.52 -6.23 -14.14
C PHE A 405 22.59 -5.30 -14.74
N LYS A 406 23.84 -5.74 -14.76
CA LYS A 406 24.93 -5.09 -15.48
C LYS A 406 24.95 -5.51 -16.95
N LYS A 407 25.29 -4.54 -17.86
CA LYS A 407 25.53 -4.81 -19.29
C LYS A 407 26.89 -5.47 -19.50
#